data_6881a465ff100573ec8220e5c381ac5a
#
_entry.id   6881a465ff100573ec8220e5c381ac5a
#
_cell.length_a   1.000
_cell.length_b   1.000
_cell.length_c   1.000
_cell.angle_alpha   90.00
_cell.angle_beta   90.00
_cell.angle_gamma   90.00
#
_symmetry.space_group_name_H-M   'P 1'
#
loop_
_entity.id
_entity.type
_entity.pdbx_description
1 polymer ?
#
loop_
_entity_poly.entity_id
_entity_poly.type
_entity_poly.pdbx_seq_one_letter_code
_entity_poly.pdbx_strand_id
1 'polypeptide(L)'
;MPMLLDEGPTPLYHQLKSILETKIRSQEFKERERFPSEAELCEQFSVSRITVRQALSELQKAGLIYRDRGKGTFVTEGAGVKRPVLKGSIKDLMAAGEGTRIKVLSYGEVPAPQEFSKSIKIGKSERMYRLEFVRRVQGGPQGYSLIYFPSPLGTMISRNEIRETTEIISFVEGKLRLKARGAHQTIDVGAAEEHAAKYLSVKPGTPLLIIRRVYYTIEGSLMFLAKTYYRPDRFKYEIELTRT
;
A
#
# COMPACT_ATOMS: atom_id res chain seq x y z
N MET A 1 -27.41 22.98 -4.10
CA MET A 1 -27.85 22.38 -5.37
C MET A 1 -27.67 20.87 -5.28
N PRO A 2 -28.67 20.04 -5.61
CA PRO A 2 -28.49 18.59 -5.65
C PRO A 2 -27.40 18.26 -6.69
N MET A 3 -26.51 17.34 -6.33
CA MET A 3 -25.45 16.85 -7.21
C MET A 3 -26.10 15.79 -8.13
N LEU A 4 -26.43 16.20 -9.37
CA LEU A 4 -27.03 15.29 -10.34
C LEU A 4 -26.01 14.24 -10.78
N LEU A 5 -26.39 12.97 -10.68
CA LEU A 5 -25.65 11.87 -11.29
C LEU A 5 -25.99 11.82 -12.79
N ASP A 6 -25.03 11.41 -13.60
CA ASP A 6 -25.20 11.37 -15.06
C ASP A 6 -25.97 10.10 -15.49
N GLU A 7 -26.94 10.21 -16.39
CA GLU A 7 -27.65 9.09 -17.00
C GLU A 7 -26.81 8.36 -18.09
N GLY A 8 -25.49 8.36 -17.92
CA GLY A 8 -24.56 7.69 -18.81
C GLY A 8 -24.56 6.14 -18.69
N PRO A 9 -23.63 5.46 -19.41
CA PRO A 9 -23.56 3.99 -19.42
C PRO A 9 -23.19 3.36 -18.07
N THR A 10 -22.75 4.16 -17.11
CA THR A 10 -22.39 3.68 -15.75
C THR A 10 -23.62 3.70 -14.85
N PRO A 11 -24.02 2.57 -14.23
CA PRO A 11 -25.17 2.52 -13.33
C PRO A 11 -25.09 3.56 -12.20
N LEU A 12 -26.22 4.20 -11.87
CA LEU A 12 -26.29 5.28 -10.87
C LEU A 12 -25.73 4.86 -9.49
N TYR A 13 -25.94 3.63 -9.06
CA TYR A 13 -25.38 3.15 -7.80
C TYR A 13 -23.86 3.08 -7.81
N HIS A 14 -23.26 2.82 -8.95
CA HIS A 14 -21.79 2.80 -9.13
C HIS A 14 -21.20 4.20 -9.05
N GLN A 15 -21.87 5.18 -9.69
CA GLN A 15 -21.49 6.59 -9.63
C GLN A 15 -21.59 7.09 -8.19
N LEU A 16 -22.74 6.85 -7.53
CA LEU A 16 -22.95 7.21 -6.12
C LEU A 16 -21.91 6.58 -5.19
N LYS A 17 -21.63 5.29 -5.35
CA LYS A 17 -20.58 4.61 -4.61
C LYS A 17 -19.23 5.31 -4.78
N SER A 18 -18.86 5.63 -6.02
CA SER A 18 -17.57 6.28 -6.33
C SER A 18 -17.43 7.65 -5.68
N ILE A 19 -18.48 8.45 -5.72
CA ILE A 19 -18.52 9.77 -5.08
C ILE A 19 -18.39 9.65 -3.56
N LEU A 20 -19.18 8.78 -2.94
CA LEU A 20 -19.15 8.57 -1.50
C LEU A 20 -17.81 7.98 -1.03
N GLU A 21 -17.25 7.05 -1.79
CA GLU A 21 -15.90 6.52 -1.55
C GLU A 21 -14.84 7.62 -1.62
N THR A 22 -14.91 8.52 -2.61
CA THR A 22 -14.01 9.67 -2.71
C THR A 22 -14.13 10.60 -1.50
N LYS A 23 -15.35 10.91 -1.05
CA LYS A 23 -15.60 11.74 0.15
C LYS A 23 -15.09 11.09 1.43
N ILE A 24 -15.21 9.77 1.59
CA ILE A 24 -14.63 9.04 2.72
C ILE A 24 -13.10 9.10 2.66
N ARG A 25 -12.52 8.89 1.48
CA ARG A 25 -11.05 8.90 1.28
C ARG A 25 -10.43 10.29 1.44
N SER A 26 -11.14 11.34 1.07
CA SER A 26 -10.72 12.73 1.28
C SER A 26 -10.90 13.21 2.72
N GLN A 27 -11.45 12.36 3.62
CA GLN A 27 -11.78 12.69 4.99
C GLN A 27 -12.85 13.80 5.14
N GLU A 28 -13.65 14.01 4.12
CA GLU A 28 -14.84 14.86 4.20
C GLU A 28 -15.87 14.23 5.17
N PHE A 29 -15.92 12.89 5.24
CA PHE A 29 -16.54 12.13 6.33
C PHE A 29 -15.43 11.58 7.24
N LYS A 30 -15.42 11.99 8.51
CA LYS A 30 -14.40 11.57 9.48
C LYS A 30 -14.63 10.14 9.96
N GLU A 31 -13.56 9.51 10.42
CA GLU A 31 -13.63 8.18 11.03
C GLU A 31 -14.57 8.17 12.24
N ARG A 32 -15.39 7.13 12.37
CA ARG A 32 -16.42 6.99 13.40
C ARG A 32 -17.53 8.06 13.35
N GLU A 33 -17.49 8.95 12.37
CA GLU A 33 -18.57 9.91 12.15
C GLU A 33 -19.81 9.20 11.61
N ARG A 34 -20.98 9.69 12.00
CA ARG A 34 -22.27 9.20 11.50
C ARG A 34 -22.38 9.51 10.02
N PHE A 35 -22.54 8.47 9.22
CA PHE A 35 -22.71 8.58 7.79
C PHE A 35 -24.14 9.03 7.47
N PRO A 36 -24.36 9.79 6.39
CA PRO A 36 -25.71 10.22 6.02
C PRO A 36 -26.68 9.04 5.87
N SER A 37 -27.91 9.25 6.29
CA SER A 37 -28.97 8.27 6.19
C SER A 37 -29.39 8.00 4.73
N GLU A 38 -30.07 6.88 4.49
CA GLU A 38 -30.61 6.57 3.17
C GLU A 38 -31.52 7.69 2.63
N ALA A 39 -32.31 8.34 3.50
CA ALA A 39 -33.20 9.43 3.11
C ALA A 39 -32.43 10.69 2.70
N GLU A 40 -31.43 11.09 3.49
CA GLU A 40 -30.57 12.25 3.19
C GLU A 40 -29.80 12.05 1.88
N LEU A 41 -29.30 10.85 1.61
CA LEU A 41 -28.61 10.52 0.37
C LEU A 41 -29.56 10.52 -0.83
N CYS A 42 -30.81 10.03 -0.68
CA CYS A 42 -31.81 10.12 -1.75
C CYS A 42 -32.11 11.56 -2.12
N GLU A 43 -32.26 12.43 -1.14
CA GLU A 43 -32.52 13.85 -1.35
C GLU A 43 -31.31 14.55 -1.96
N GLN A 44 -30.12 14.34 -1.41
CA GLN A 44 -28.88 14.99 -1.85
C GLN A 44 -28.50 14.67 -3.30
N PHE A 45 -28.69 13.42 -3.72
CA PHE A 45 -28.27 12.94 -5.05
C PHE A 45 -29.44 12.72 -6.02
N SER A 46 -30.68 12.98 -5.60
CA SER A 46 -31.91 12.80 -6.39
C SER A 46 -32.04 11.39 -6.98
N VAL A 47 -31.73 10.36 -6.19
CA VAL A 47 -31.79 8.94 -6.61
C VAL A 47 -32.76 8.13 -5.78
N SER A 48 -33.16 6.96 -6.31
CA SER A 48 -34.07 6.04 -5.63
C SER A 48 -33.42 5.42 -4.39
N ARG A 49 -34.23 4.99 -3.40
CA ARG A 49 -33.78 4.24 -2.22
C ARG A 49 -33.05 2.95 -2.60
N ILE A 50 -33.45 2.29 -3.67
CA ILE A 50 -32.81 1.06 -4.15
C ILE A 50 -31.38 1.36 -4.59
N THR A 51 -31.17 2.44 -5.35
CA THR A 51 -29.84 2.91 -5.78
C THR A 51 -28.93 3.21 -4.59
N VAL A 52 -29.46 3.95 -3.59
CA VAL A 52 -28.71 4.28 -2.36
C VAL A 52 -28.36 3.00 -1.58
N ARG A 53 -29.31 2.10 -1.36
CA ARG A 53 -29.06 0.84 -0.63
C ARG A 53 -28.00 -0.01 -1.31
N GLN A 54 -28.01 -0.08 -2.63
CA GLN A 54 -27.03 -0.83 -3.38
C GLN A 54 -25.63 -0.20 -3.25
N ALA A 55 -25.53 1.13 -3.38
CA ALA A 55 -24.25 1.84 -3.18
C ALA A 55 -23.72 1.65 -1.76
N LEU A 56 -24.57 1.78 -0.72
CA LEU A 56 -24.18 1.56 0.68
C LEU A 56 -23.76 0.11 0.96
N SER A 57 -24.46 -0.87 0.35
CA SER A 57 -24.09 -2.28 0.47
C SER A 57 -22.67 -2.52 -0.08
N GLU A 58 -22.33 -1.94 -1.23
CA GLU A 58 -21.00 -2.06 -1.81
C GLU A 58 -19.93 -1.34 -0.97
N LEU A 59 -20.23 -0.17 -0.40
CA LEU A 59 -19.32 0.51 0.54
C LEU A 59 -19.10 -0.31 1.83
N GLN A 60 -20.14 -0.96 2.33
CA GLN A 60 -20.06 -1.84 3.50
C GLN A 60 -19.25 -3.09 3.20
N LYS A 61 -19.48 -3.75 2.06
CA LYS A 61 -18.64 -4.89 1.59
C LYS A 61 -17.16 -4.47 1.43
N ALA A 62 -16.91 -3.24 0.97
CA ALA A 62 -15.57 -2.68 0.88
C ALA A 62 -14.97 -2.27 2.24
N GLY A 63 -15.72 -2.44 3.34
CA GLY A 63 -15.27 -2.11 4.70
C GLY A 63 -15.11 -0.60 4.95
N LEU A 64 -15.70 0.26 4.12
CA LEU A 64 -15.59 1.72 4.25
C LEU A 64 -16.59 2.29 5.25
N ILE A 65 -17.73 1.63 5.41
CA ILE A 65 -18.76 1.97 6.38
C ILE A 65 -19.24 0.71 7.12
N TYR A 66 -19.77 0.88 8.32
CA TYR A 66 -20.42 -0.19 9.08
C TYR A 66 -21.77 0.28 9.62
N ARG A 67 -22.69 -0.68 9.80
CA ARG A 67 -24.01 -0.42 10.41
C ARG A 67 -23.97 -0.81 11.88
N ASP A 68 -24.39 0.11 12.73
CA ASP A 68 -24.66 -0.15 14.15
C ASP A 68 -26.18 -0.16 14.34
N ARG A 69 -26.71 -1.32 14.74
CA ARG A 69 -28.18 -1.53 14.85
C ARG A 69 -28.81 -0.53 15.82
N GLY A 70 -29.79 0.23 15.35
CA GLY A 70 -30.49 1.27 16.12
C GLY A 70 -29.76 2.61 16.19
N LYS A 71 -28.49 2.71 15.79
CA LYS A 71 -27.72 3.95 15.87
C LYS A 71 -27.42 4.57 14.49
N GLY A 72 -27.39 3.76 13.42
CA GLY A 72 -27.18 4.26 12.07
C GLY A 72 -25.99 3.62 11.35
N THR A 73 -25.52 4.30 10.32
CA THR A 73 -24.32 3.94 9.55
C THR A 73 -23.18 4.87 9.93
N PHE A 74 -21.98 4.35 10.03
CA PHE A 74 -20.77 5.09 10.46
C PHE A 74 -19.60 4.78 9.52
N VAL A 75 -18.68 5.74 9.40
CA VAL A 75 -17.43 5.54 8.68
C VAL A 75 -16.50 4.62 9.49
N THR A 76 -15.99 3.60 8.83
CA THR A 76 -15.05 2.66 9.46
C THR A 76 -13.73 3.35 9.79
N GLU A 77 -13.14 3.03 10.92
CA GLU A 77 -11.81 3.50 11.28
C GLU A 77 -10.79 3.04 10.24
N GLY A 78 -10.00 3.97 9.69
CA GLY A 78 -9.07 3.69 8.58
C GLY A 78 -9.71 3.56 7.19
N ALA A 79 -11.01 3.86 7.03
CA ALA A 79 -11.71 3.80 5.75
C ALA A 79 -11.16 4.79 4.70
N GLY A 80 -10.60 5.93 5.13
CA GLY A 80 -9.95 6.92 4.26
C GLY A 80 -8.62 6.48 3.67
N VAL A 81 -8.03 5.40 4.20
CA VAL A 81 -6.75 4.88 3.74
C VAL A 81 -6.98 3.82 2.67
N LYS A 82 -6.60 4.07 1.41
CA LYS A 82 -6.43 2.99 0.43
C LYS A 82 -5.41 2.02 1.01
N ARG A 83 -5.87 0.88 1.54
CA ARG A 83 -4.99 -0.22 1.89
C ARG A 83 -4.69 -0.96 0.58
N PRO A 84 -3.51 -0.82 0.00
CA PRO A 84 -3.20 -1.57 -1.21
C PRO A 84 -3.30 -3.06 -0.89
N VAL A 85 -4.09 -3.75 -1.68
CA VAL A 85 -4.20 -5.20 -1.65
C VAL A 85 -3.08 -5.74 -2.52
N LEU A 86 -2.12 -6.44 -1.92
CA LEU A 86 -1.10 -7.17 -2.66
C LEU A 86 -1.66 -8.53 -3.06
N LYS A 87 -1.96 -8.69 -4.34
CA LYS A 87 -2.17 -9.99 -4.97
C LYS A 87 -0.80 -10.59 -5.30
N GLY A 88 -0.66 -11.89 -5.39
CA GLY A 88 0.63 -12.60 -5.39
C GLY A 88 1.55 -12.43 -6.60
N SER A 89 1.42 -11.39 -7.44
CA SER A 89 2.27 -11.17 -8.61
C SER A 89 3.16 -9.93 -8.49
N ILE A 90 4.27 -9.89 -9.25
CA ILE A 90 5.12 -8.69 -9.38
C ILE A 90 4.31 -7.50 -9.91
N LYS A 91 3.39 -7.71 -10.85
CA LYS A 91 2.51 -6.67 -11.39
C LYS A 91 1.63 -6.04 -10.30
N ASP A 92 1.11 -6.86 -9.40
CA ASP A 92 0.29 -6.36 -8.28
C ASP A 92 1.14 -5.56 -7.28
N LEU A 93 2.40 -5.94 -7.09
CA LEU A 93 3.36 -5.17 -6.28
C LEU A 93 3.64 -3.80 -6.90
N MET A 94 3.76 -3.73 -8.23
CA MET A 94 3.92 -2.48 -8.96
C MET A 94 2.67 -1.61 -8.83
N ALA A 95 1.49 -2.17 -9.09
CA ALA A 95 0.21 -1.47 -8.95
C ALA A 95 -0.08 -0.97 -7.53
N ALA A 96 0.38 -1.68 -6.49
CA ALA A 96 0.24 -1.25 -5.10
C ALA A 96 1.05 0.03 -4.76
N GLY A 97 2.02 0.39 -5.60
CA GLY A 97 2.77 1.65 -5.51
C GLY A 97 2.02 2.86 -6.09
N GLU A 98 1.03 2.64 -6.95
CA GLU A 98 0.27 3.71 -7.59
C GLU A 98 -0.44 4.61 -6.57
N GLY A 99 -0.42 5.92 -6.82
CA GLY A 99 -1.02 6.91 -5.92
C GLY A 99 -0.27 7.11 -4.60
N THR A 100 0.91 6.51 -4.43
CA THR A 100 1.78 6.71 -3.28
C THR A 100 2.97 7.63 -3.64
N ARG A 101 3.62 8.22 -2.64
CA ARG A 101 4.87 8.97 -2.81
C ARG A 101 5.95 8.38 -1.91
N ILE A 102 7.18 8.35 -2.39
CA ILE A 102 8.31 7.97 -1.56
C ILE A 102 9.14 9.20 -1.17
N LYS A 103 9.62 9.20 0.07
CA LYS A 103 10.64 10.12 0.55
C LYS A 103 11.91 9.33 0.79
N VAL A 104 12.90 9.51 -0.05
CA VAL A 104 14.23 8.89 0.10
C VAL A 104 14.93 9.50 1.31
N LEU A 105 15.37 8.66 2.22
CA LEU A 105 16.11 9.02 3.43
C LEU A 105 17.62 8.92 3.21
N SER A 106 18.08 7.78 2.71
CA SER A 106 19.50 7.54 2.44
C SER A 106 19.70 6.60 1.25
N TYR A 107 20.87 6.72 0.62
CA TYR A 107 21.41 5.76 -0.34
C TYR A 107 22.92 5.69 -0.15
N GLY A 108 23.45 4.49 0.02
CA GLY A 108 24.89 4.30 0.22
C GLY A 108 25.26 2.86 0.54
N GLU A 109 26.56 2.61 0.55
CA GLU A 109 27.13 1.30 0.82
C GLU A 109 27.04 0.95 2.32
N VAL A 110 26.59 -0.26 2.61
CA VAL A 110 26.43 -0.79 3.97
C VAL A 110 26.88 -2.27 4.03
N PRO A 111 27.15 -2.84 5.21
CA PRO A 111 27.28 -4.29 5.34
C PRO A 111 26.02 -5.00 4.87
N ALA A 112 26.20 -6.15 4.20
CA ALA A 112 25.07 -6.93 3.71
C ALA A 112 24.17 -7.42 4.85
N PRO A 113 22.84 -7.40 4.68
CA PRO A 113 21.89 -7.71 5.74
C PRO A 113 21.85 -9.22 6.04
N GLN A 114 22.48 -9.64 7.12
CA GLN A 114 22.59 -11.05 7.51
C GLN A 114 21.24 -11.72 7.78
N GLU A 115 20.18 -10.97 7.99
CA GLU A 115 18.82 -11.50 8.16
C GLU A 115 18.30 -12.23 6.91
N PHE A 116 18.87 -12.00 5.74
CA PHE A 116 18.56 -12.71 4.50
C PHE A 116 19.42 -13.96 4.26
N SER A 117 20.38 -14.26 5.14
CA SER A 117 21.30 -15.39 4.97
C SER A 117 20.63 -16.77 4.91
N LYS A 118 19.39 -16.87 5.43
CA LYS A 118 18.57 -18.09 5.30
C LYS A 118 18.00 -18.28 3.88
N SER A 119 17.85 -17.19 3.12
CA SER A 119 17.25 -17.20 1.79
C SER A 119 18.29 -17.18 0.67
N ILE A 120 19.44 -16.57 0.93
CA ILE A 120 20.55 -16.45 -0.02
C ILE A 120 21.87 -16.59 0.73
N LYS A 121 22.92 -17.02 -0.01
CA LYS A 121 24.29 -17.02 0.54
C LYS A 121 24.81 -15.59 0.59
N ILE A 122 25.04 -15.07 1.78
CA ILE A 122 25.64 -13.75 2.04
C ILE A 122 26.93 -13.95 2.79
N GLY A 123 28.05 -13.45 2.25
CA GLY A 123 29.34 -13.44 2.93
C GLY A 123 29.33 -12.51 4.13
N LYS A 124 30.01 -12.87 5.23
CA LYS A 124 30.06 -12.03 6.46
C LYS A 124 30.62 -10.63 6.24
N SER A 125 31.57 -10.49 5.32
CA SER A 125 32.20 -9.21 4.93
C SER A 125 31.61 -8.60 3.66
N GLU A 126 30.54 -9.18 3.12
CA GLU A 126 29.91 -8.69 1.90
C GLU A 126 29.27 -7.33 2.15
N ARG A 127 29.36 -6.45 1.14
CA ARG A 127 28.78 -5.12 1.17
C ARG A 127 27.73 -4.99 0.07
N MET A 128 26.69 -4.21 0.36
CA MET A 128 25.60 -3.92 -0.56
C MET A 128 25.28 -2.42 -0.51
N TYR A 129 24.61 -1.90 -1.54
CA TYR A 129 24.06 -0.55 -1.52
C TYR A 129 22.66 -0.58 -0.96
N ARG A 130 22.41 0.20 0.09
CA ARG A 130 21.09 0.32 0.72
C ARG A 130 20.40 1.60 0.29
N LEU A 131 19.20 1.44 -0.28
CA LEU A 131 18.21 2.49 -0.43
C LEU A 131 17.24 2.42 0.75
N GLU A 132 17.08 3.53 1.44
CA GLU A 132 16.17 3.70 2.56
C GLU A 132 15.14 4.76 2.23
N PHE A 133 13.85 4.46 2.40
CA PHE A 133 12.78 5.40 2.12
C PHE A 133 11.51 5.13 2.92
N VAL A 134 10.68 6.17 3.04
CA VAL A 134 9.32 6.09 3.57
C VAL A 134 8.33 6.23 2.44
N ARG A 135 7.40 5.31 2.35
CA ARG A 135 6.24 5.38 1.47
C ARG A 135 5.10 6.08 2.20
N ARG A 136 4.53 7.06 1.54
CA ARG A 136 3.44 7.87 2.08
C ARG A 136 2.20 7.74 1.20
N VAL A 137 1.06 7.71 1.85
CA VAL A 137 -0.27 7.82 1.24
C VAL A 137 -0.94 9.07 1.79
N GLN A 138 -2.11 9.41 1.27
CA GLN A 138 -2.95 10.41 1.90
C GLN A 138 -3.20 10.01 3.38
N GLY A 139 -2.96 10.91 4.30
CA GLY A 139 -3.04 10.63 5.74
C GLY A 139 -1.72 10.22 6.43
N GLY A 140 -0.61 10.09 5.70
CA GLY A 140 0.73 9.95 6.32
C GLY A 140 1.54 8.72 5.89
N PRO A 141 2.54 8.30 6.70
CA PRO A 141 3.41 7.19 6.36
C PRO A 141 2.64 5.87 6.40
N GLN A 142 2.84 5.05 5.37
CA GLN A 142 2.25 3.72 5.22
C GLN A 142 3.29 2.62 5.46
N GLY A 143 4.50 2.82 4.90
CA GLY A 143 5.55 1.83 4.95
C GLY A 143 6.94 2.47 5.03
N TYR A 144 7.85 1.79 5.71
CA TYR A 144 9.27 2.11 5.78
C TYR A 144 10.05 0.97 5.15
N SER A 145 10.90 1.27 4.17
CA SER A 145 11.53 0.28 3.31
C SER A 145 13.04 0.42 3.28
N LEU A 146 13.69 -0.74 3.32
CA LEU A 146 15.12 -0.94 3.12
C LEU A 146 15.30 -1.86 1.92
N ILE A 147 15.91 -1.37 0.85
CA ILE A 147 16.24 -2.16 -0.34
C ILE A 147 17.76 -2.25 -0.45
N TYR A 148 18.25 -3.46 -0.68
CA TYR A 148 19.70 -3.73 -0.77
C TYR A 148 20.01 -4.28 -2.14
N PHE A 149 20.90 -3.59 -2.84
CA PHE A 149 21.42 -3.99 -4.15
C PHE A 149 22.80 -4.62 -3.99
N PRO A 150 23.12 -5.73 -4.67
CA PRO A 150 24.49 -6.20 -4.82
C PRO A 150 25.39 -5.05 -5.29
N SER A 151 26.63 -4.95 -4.77
CA SER A 151 27.51 -3.82 -5.07
C SER A 151 27.66 -3.50 -6.56
N PRO A 152 27.80 -4.48 -7.49
CA PRO A 152 27.90 -4.16 -8.91
C PRO A 152 26.65 -3.45 -9.47
N LEU A 153 25.45 -3.77 -8.97
CA LEU A 153 24.20 -3.13 -9.38
C LEU A 153 23.99 -1.80 -8.64
N GLY A 154 24.38 -1.76 -7.37
CA GLY A 154 24.21 -0.57 -6.55
C GLY A 154 25.04 0.61 -7.01
N THR A 155 26.26 0.40 -7.52
CA THR A 155 27.09 1.47 -8.06
C THR A 155 26.52 2.13 -9.32
N MET A 156 25.64 1.43 -10.04
CA MET A 156 24.97 1.95 -11.24
C MET A 156 23.79 2.89 -10.94
N ILE A 157 23.38 2.98 -9.68
CA ILE A 157 22.26 3.81 -9.23
C ILE A 157 22.82 4.98 -8.42
N SER A 158 22.38 6.21 -8.70
CA SER A 158 22.69 7.36 -7.86
C SER A 158 21.46 7.84 -7.09
N ARG A 159 21.70 8.45 -5.92
CA ARG A 159 20.62 9.01 -5.09
C ARG A 159 19.75 10.02 -5.85
N ASN A 160 20.37 10.81 -6.73
CA ASN A 160 19.69 11.87 -7.49
C ASN A 160 18.73 11.32 -8.56
N GLU A 161 18.93 10.07 -8.98
CA GLU A 161 18.06 9.39 -9.94
C GLU A 161 16.82 8.77 -9.26
N ILE A 162 16.94 8.45 -7.97
CA ILE A 162 15.84 7.95 -7.16
C ILE A 162 15.04 9.15 -6.68
N ARG A 163 14.28 9.74 -7.59
CA ARG A 163 13.39 10.85 -7.26
C ARG A 163 12.12 10.31 -6.60
N GLU A 164 11.09 11.13 -6.50
CA GLU A 164 9.76 10.76 -5.98
C GLU A 164 9.05 9.73 -6.88
N THR A 165 9.78 8.70 -7.32
CA THR A 165 9.17 7.62 -8.09
C THR A 165 8.30 6.77 -7.18
N THR A 166 7.14 6.38 -7.68
CA THR A 166 6.23 5.51 -6.95
C THR A 166 6.56 4.02 -7.16
N GLU A 167 7.33 3.71 -8.23
CA GLU A 167 7.54 2.36 -8.75
C GLU A 167 9.01 1.97 -8.74
N ILE A 168 9.49 1.50 -7.57
CA ILE A 168 10.91 1.10 -7.42
C ILE A 168 11.30 -0.06 -8.34
N ILE A 169 10.40 -1.04 -8.55
CA ILE A 169 10.71 -2.19 -9.41
C ILE A 169 10.90 -1.73 -10.84
N SER A 170 9.97 -0.93 -11.38
CA SER A 170 10.06 -0.38 -12.73
C SER A 170 11.29 0.51 -12.92
N PHE A 171 11.61 1.33 -11.91
CA PHE A 171 12.83 2.14 -11.93
C PHE A 171 14.09 1.27 -12.03
N VAL A 172 14.19 0.24 -11.18
CA VAL A 172 15.34 -0.68 -11.16
C VAL A 172 15.45 -1.45 -12.47
N GLU A 173 14.34 -1.99 -12.99
CA GLU A 173 14.30 -2.70 -14.26
C GLU A 173 14.77 -1.81 -15.42
N GLY A 174 14.27 -0.59 -15.51
CA GLY A 174 14.64 0.36 -16.55
C GLY A 174 16.09 0.83 -16.43
N LYS A 175 16.53 1.18 -15.22
CA LYS A 175 17.88 1.69 -14.98
C LYS A 175 18.96 0.64 -15.21
N LEU A 176 18.75 -0.58 -14.74
CA LEU A 176 19.72 -1.66 -14.81
C LEU A 176 19.55 -2.53 -16.07
N ARG A 177 18.53 -2.29 -16.89
CA ARG A 177 18.17 -3.11 -18.06
C ARG A 177 17.99 -4.60 -17.70
N LEU A 178 17.48 -4.86 -16.50
CA LEU A 178 17.19 -6.19 -15.99
C LEU A 178 15.67 -6.36 -15.90
N LYS A 179 15.22 -7.62 -15.94
CA LYS A 179 13.81 -7.97 -15.70
C LYS A 179 13.68 -8.89 -14.51
N ALA A 180 12.77 -8.57 -13.60
CA ALA A 180 12.46 -9.44 -12.49
C ALA A 180 11.65 -10.64 -12.97
N ARG A 181 12.18 -11.84 -12.78
CA ARG A 181 11.46 -13.10 -12.99
C ARG A 181 10.40 -13.32 -11.92
N GLY A 182 10.75 -12.98 -10.67
CA GLY A 182 9.91 -13.22 -9.51
C GLY A 182 10.60 -12.82 -8.22
N ALA A 183 9.89 -13.03 -7.11
CA ALA A 183 10.44 -12.83 -5.79
C ALA A 183 10.01 -13.95 -4.84
N HIS A 184 10.93 -14.38 -3.96
CA HIS A 184 10.58 -15.16 -2.78
C HIS A 184 10.21 -14.19 -1.66
N GLN A 185 9.05 -14.38 -1.05
CA GLN A 185 8.52 -13.48 -0.02
C GLN A 185 8.28 -14.22 1.29
N THR A 186 8.65 -13.58 2.39
CA THR A 186 8.24 -13.96 3.74
C THR A 186 7.49 -12.81 4.40
N ILE A 187 6.51 -13.15 5.22
CA ILE A 187 5.67 -12.19 5.95
C ILE A 187 5.71 -12.56 7.42
N ASP A 188 6.10 -11.59 8.24
CA ASP A 188 6.19 -11.71 9.69
C ASP A 188 5.46 -10.55 10.36
N VAL A 189 5.23 -10.68 11.66
CA VAL A 189 4.81 -9.59 12.54
C VAL A 189 5.92 -9.36 13.55
N GLY A 190 6.28 -8.10 13.76
CA GLY A 190 7.30 -7.71 14.73
C GLY A 190 7.01 -6.37 15.36
N ALA A 191 7.66 -6.09 16.49
CA ALA A 191 7.56 -4.81 17.15
C ALA A 191 8.33 -3.74 16.38
N ALA A 192 7.79 -2.52 16.35
CA ALA A 192 8.47 -1.36 15.78
C ALA A 192 9.71 -1.02 16.62
N GLU A 193 10.89 -1.17 16.02
CA GLU A 193 12.13 -0.62 16.58
C GLU A 193 12.10 0.91 16.51
N GLU A 194 12.88 1.61 17.31
CA GLU A 194 12.90 3.09 17.41
C GLU A 194 12.99 3.76 16.04
N HIS A 195 13.89 3.26 15.17
CA HIS A 195 14.11 3.84 13.85
C HIS A 195 12.89 3.70 12.94
N ALA A 196 12.30 2.51 12.86
CA ALA A 196 11.09 2.27 12.09
C ALA A 196 9.88 3.03 12.68
N ALA A 197 9.75 3.06 14.00
CA ALA A 197 8.70 3.77 14.71
C ALA A 197 8.69 5.26 14.40
N LYS A 198 9.88 5.91 14.41
CA LYS A 198 10.06 7.31 14.04
C LYS A 198 9.53 7.63 12.64
N TYR A 199 9.92 6.86 11.65
CA TYR A 199 9.53 7.12 10.26
C TYR A 199 8.09 6.73 9.93
N LEU A 200 7.55 5.75 10.65
CA LEU A 200 6.15 5.34 10.51
C LEU A 200 5.19 6.17 11.38
N SER A 201 5.70 7.07 12.23
CA SER A 201 4.90 7.87 13.15
C SER A 201 4.03 6.99 14.05
N VAL A 202 4.66 5.98 14.66
CA VAL A 202 4.06 5.08 15.66
C VAL A 202 4.94 5.05 16.90
N LYS A 203 4.43 4.49 18.00
CA LYS A 203 5.25 4.27 19.21
C LYS A 203 6.19 3.08 19.01
N PRO A 204 7.41 3.10 19.57
CA PRO A 204 8.22 1.89 19.68
C PRO A 204 7.41 0.75 20.33
N GLY A 205 7.63 -0.48 19.87
CA GLY A 205 6.86 -1.63 20.30
C GLY A 205 5.53 -1.85 19.56
N THR A 206 5.04 -0.88 18.76
CA THR A 206 3.83 -1.07 17.96
C THR A 206 4.00 -2.26 17.02
N PRO A 207 3.03 -3.21 16.94
CA PRO A 207 3.08 -4.29 15.97
C PRO A 207 3.07 -3.79 14.53
N LEU A 208 4.01 -4.26 13.72
CA LEU A 208 4.13 -3.96 12.30
C LEU A 208 4.11 -5.25 11.48
N LEU A 209 3.55 -5.17 10.28
CA LEU A 209 3.70 -6.22 9.28
C LEU A 209 5.05 -6.05 8.60
N ILE A 210 5.90 -7.07 8.66
CA ILE A 210 7.24 -7.07 8.10
C ILE A 210 7.25 -7.99 6.88
N ILE A 211 7.52 -7.43 5.72
CA ILE A 211 7.60 -8.20 4.49
C ILE A 211 9.04 -8.15 3.97
N ARG A 212 9.64 -9.35 3.83
CA ARG A 212 10.96 -9.52 3.22
C ARG A 212 10.80 -10.15 1.87
N ARG A 213 11.53 -9.65 0.87
CA ARG A 213 11.55 -10.18 -0.49
C ARG A 213 12.95 -10.31 -1.02
N VAL A 214 13.19 -11.41 -1.73
CA VAL A 214 14.41 -11.64 -2.50
C VAL A 214 14.00 -11.67 -3.96
N TYR A 215 14.42 -10.68 -4.74
CA TYR A 215 14.09 -10.56 -6.16
C TYR A 215 15.18 -11.17 -7.01
N TYR A 216 14.75 -11.93 -8.02
CA TYR A 216 15.65 -12.60 -8.95
C TYR A 216 15.41 -12.09 -10.37
N THR A 217 16.49 -11.99 -11.16
CA THR A 217 16.42 -11.71 -12.59
C THR A 217 15.88 -12.92 -13.35
N ILE A 218 15.60 -12.75 -14.66
CA ILE A 218 15.17 -13.85 -15.53
C ILE A 218 16.23 -14.95 -15.55
N GLU A 219 17.51 -14.60 -15.48
CA GLU A 219 18.66 -15.50 -15.44
C GLU A 219 18.84 -16.21 -14.09
N GLY A 220 18.03 -15.85 -13.08
CA GLY A 220 18.10 -16.43 -11.75
C GLY A 220 19.10 -15.79 -10.80
N SER A 221 19.78 -14.72 -11.22
CA SER A 221 20.70 -13.98 -10.37
C SER A 221 19.95 -13.08 -9.38
N LEU A 222 20.59 -12.78 -8.23
CA LEU A 222 20.04 -11.83 -7.26
C LEU A 222 19.94 -10.44 -7.88
N MET A 223 18.73 -9.89 -7.92
CA MET A 223 18.48 -8.54 -8.39
C MET A 223 18.57 -7.54 -7.23
N PHE A 224 17.81 -7.73 -6.18
CA PHE A 224 17.88 -6.97 -4.92
C PHE A 224 17.10 -7.67 -3.81
N LEU A 225 17.37 -7.24 -2.57
CA LEU A 225 16.64 -7.63 -1.38
C LEU A 225 15.77 -6.45 -0.92
N ALA A 226 14.60 -6.74 -0.38
CA ALA A 226 13.74 -5.72 0.20
C ALA A 226 13.20 -6.16 1.57
N LYS A 227 13.26 -5.26 2.54
CA LYS A 227 12.57 -5.38 3.83
C LYS A 227 11.69 -4.17 3.99
N THR A 228 10.40 -4.38 4.17
CA THR A 228 9.44 -3.31 4.36
C THR A 228 8.62 -3.55 5.62
N TYR A 229 8.55 -2.53 6.44
CA TYR A 229 7.70 -2.44 7.61
C TYR A 229 6.44 -1.68 7.24
N TYR A 230 5.28 -2.29 7.40
CA TYR A 230 3.99 -1.67 7.12
C TYR A 230 3.19 -1.46 8.39
N ARG A 231 2.49 -0.34 8.43
CA ARG A 231 1.47 -0.08 9.44
C ARG A 231 0.22 -0.91 9.11
N PRO A 232 -0.25 -1.80 10.01
CA PRO A 232 -1.42 -2.65 9.74
C PRO A 232 -2.73 -1.86 9.60
N ASP A 233 -2.81 -0.66 10.18
CA ASP A 233 -3.95 0.26 10.01
C ASP A 233 -4.00 0.90 8.61
N ARG A 234 -2.88 0.87 7.84
CA ARG A 234 -2.75 1.51 6.53
C ARG A 234 -2.36 0.57 5.40
N PHE A 235 -2.16 -0.69 5.70
CA PHE A 235 -1.75 -1.70 4.73
C PHE A 235 -2.45 -3.02 5.02
N LYS A 236 -3.00 -3.66 3.99
CA LYS A 236 -3.60 -4.99 4.05
C LYS A 236 -2.90 -5.88 3.02
N TYR A 237 -2.54 -7.08 3.45
CA TYR A 237 -2.10 -8.13 2.54
C TYR A 237 -3.25 -9.12 2.36
N GLU A 238 -3.63 -9.38 1.11
CA GLU A 238 -4.74 -10.28 0.77
C GLU A 238 -4.31 -11.23 -0.33
N ILE A 239 -4.57 -12.50 -0.16
CA ILE A 239 -4.30 -13.56 -1.15
C ILE A 239 -5.61 -14.30 -1.37
N GLU A 240 -5.99 -14.46 -2.63
CA GLU A 240 -7.07 -15.36 -3.02
C GLU A 240 -6.47 -16.71 -3.38
N LEU A 241 -6.91 -17.76 -2.67
CA LEU A 241 -6.49 -19.13 -2.92
C LEU A 241 -7.61 -19.85 -3.67
N THR A 242 -7.31 -20.31 -4.87
CA THR A 242 -8.24 -21.10 -5.69
C THR A 242 -7.78 -22.56 -5.71
N ARG A 243 -8.74 -23.49 -5.68
CA ARG A 243 -8.44 -24.90 -5.88
C ARG A 243 -8.22 -25.15 -7.37
N THR A 244 -7.03 -25.58 -7.76
CA THR A 244 -6.68 -26.08 -9.10
C THR A 244 -7.12 -27.52 -9.27
#